data_d724f9fe85b5da323a9dec06dfaf8996
#
_entry.id   d724f9fe85b5da323a9dec06dfaf8996
#
_cell.length_a   1.000
_cell.length_b   1.000
_cell.length_c   1.000
_cell.angle_alpha   90.00
_cell.angle_beta   90.00
_cell.angle_gamma   90.00
#
_symmetry.space_group_name_H-M   'P 1'
#
loop_
_entity.id
_entity.type
_entity.pdbx_description
1 polymer ?
#
loop_
_entity_poly.entity_id
_entity_poly.type
_entity_poly.pdbx_seq_one_letter_code
_entity_poly.pdbx_strand_id
1 'polypeptide(L)'
;MAKYLDPKADLTFKKIFGEHPDLVMSLLNALLPLEKGKEITDIHYLPPERVPRTEDGKDSIVDVYCQTNDKRQFIVEMQMYWSTNFMQRVLFNSSKVYVGQLKQGEPFSKLQPVYSLNLIDDVFEPKMEEYYHYYHLVHDKYTEKVIDGFHLVFVELKKFKPKTMSERKMQVLWLRFLTEINAYTEEVPQELLDNPEINKAIRLVEESAYTREQLLGYDLFWDRVRRDKDTSDELRKMKEQIAKLEHEKTETARQMKTDGISVDLIVKYTGLTIEQIEAL
;
A
#
# COMPACT_ATOMS: atom_id res chain seq x y z
N MET A 1 -1.12 33.24 4.23
CA MET A 1 -0.37 31.98 4.26
C MET A 1 -1.00 31.06 3.24
N ALA A 2 -0.20 30.37 2.44
CA ALA A 2 -0.71 29.35 1.54
C ALA A 2 -1.31 28.22 2.39
N LYS A 3 -2.47 27.68 1.95
CA LYS A 3 -3.03 26.47 2.52
C LYS A 3 -2.70 25.31 1.61
N TYR A 4 -2.36 24.20 2.20
CA TYR A 4 -2.01 22.98 1.47
C TYR A 4 -3.06 21.90 1.66
N LEU A 5 -3.30 21.12 0.63
CA LEU A 5 -4.07 19.89 0.71
C LEU A 5 -3.11 18.73 1.00
N ASP A 6 -3.61 17.68 1.63
CA ASP A 6 -2.83 16.47 1.90
C ASP A 6 -2.52 15.75 0.57
N PRO A 7 -1.25 15.53 0.21
CA PRO A 7 -0.85 14.87 -1.03
C PRO A 7 -1.29 13.40 -1.13
N LYS A 8 -1.69 12.79 -0.01
CA LYS A 8 -2.18 11.41 0.05
C LYS A 8 -3.65 11.26 -0.33
N ALA A 9 -4.43 12.35 -0.39
CA ALA A 9 -5.81 12.27 -0.81
C ALA A 9 -5.90 11.91 -2.31
N ASP A 10 -6.90 11.14 -2.69
CA ASP A 10 -7.09 10.63 -4.05
C ASP A 10 -6.99 11.72 -5.12
N LEU A 11 -7.64 12.87 -4.88
CA LEU A 11 -7.61 14.02 -5.79
C LEU A 11 -6.21 14.58 -6.00
N THR A 12 -5.49 14.85 -4.90
CA THR A 12 -4.15 15.44 -4.95
C THR A 12 -3.12 14.44 -5.46
N PHE A 13 -3.22 13.19 -5.04
CA PHE A 13 -2.33 12.13 -5.48
C PHE A 13 -2.40 11.91 -6.99
N LYS A 14 -3.61 11.79 -7.54
CA LYS A 14 -3.83 11.66 -8.99
C LYS A 14 -3.38 12.90 -9.74
N LYS A 15 -3.61 14.10 -9.22
CA LYS A 15 -3.13 15.34 -9.85
C LYS A 15 -1.61 15.39 -9.91
N ILE A 16 -0.89 14.97 -8.83
CA ILE A 16 0.57 14.99 -8.79
C ILE A 16 1.15 13.89 -9.68
N PHE A 17 0.72 12.64 -9.47
CA PHE A 17 1.37 11.47 -10.05
C PHE A 17 0.64 10.89 -11.27
N GLY A 18 -0.62 11.23 -11.47
CA GLY A 18 -1.41 10.82 -12.64
C GLY A 18 -1.38 11.80 -13.81
N GLU A 19 -1.00 13.06 -13.58
CA GLU A 19 -0.98 14.09 -14.60
C GLU A 19 0.44 14.60 -14.94
N HIS A 20 1.44 14.32 -14.10
CA HIS A 20 2.82 14.80 -14.26
C HIS A 20 3.82 13.64 -14.37
N PRO A 21 4.17 13.24 -15.62
CA PRO A 21 5.09 12.12 -15.88
C PRO A 21 6.46 12.29 -15.22
N ASP A 22 6.98 13.50 -15.17
CA ASP A 22 8.24 13.84 -14.52
C ASP A 22 8.22 13.54 -13.03
N LEU A 23 7.12 13.84 -12.34
CA LEU A 23 6.99 13.62 -10.89
C LEU A 23 6.82 12.14 -10.55
N VAL A 24 5.95 11.41 -11.27
CA VAL A 24 5.81 9.96 -11.05
C VAL A 24 7.09 9.21 -11.39
N MET A 25 7.82 9.62 -12.43
CA MET A 25 9.12 9.05 -12.79
C MET A 25 10.16 9.28 -11.69
N SER A 26 10.23 10.49 -11.13
CA SER A 26 11.09 10.81 -10.00
C SER A 26 10.75 9.97 -8.75
N LEU A 27 9.47 9.82 -8.43
CA LEU A 27 9.00 8.98 -7.31
C LEU A 27 9.39 7.52 -7.50
N LEU A 28 9.13 6.96 -8.69
CA LEU A 28 9.42 5.56 -9.01
C LEU A 28 10.92 5.27 -8.96
N ASN A 29 11.76 6.16 -9.55
CA ASN A 29 13.22 6.03 -9.50
C ASN A 29 13.77 6.14 -8.06
N ALA A 30 13.09 6.88 -7.18
CA ALA A 30 13.49 7.04 -5.80
C ALA A 30 13.12 5.84 -4.92
N LEU A 31 12.00 5.19 -5.19
CA LEU A 31 11.41 4.19 -4.28
C LEU A 31 11.46 2.75 -4.80
N LEU A 32 11.59 2.52 -6.11
CA LEU A 32 11.69 1.17 -6.66
C LEU A 32 13.13 0.61 -6.56
N PRO A 33 13.28 -0.70 -6.40
CA PRO A 33 14.57 -1.37 -6.35
C PRO A 33 15.13 -1.61 -7.76
N LEU A 34 15.29 -0.53 -8.53
CA LEU A 34 15.79 -0.60 -9.88
C LEU A 34 17.31 -0.88 -9.89
N GLU A 35 17.74 -1.73 -10.80
CA GLU A 35 19.15 -1.99 -11.02
C GLU A 35 19.83 -0.71 -11.56
N LYS A 36 21.10 -0.54 -11.21
CA LYS A 36 21.92 0.57 -11.71
C LYS A 36 21.97 0.55 -13.25
N GLY A 37 21.63 1.68 -13.88
CA GLY A 37 21.54 1.82 -15.33
C GLY A 37 20.20 1.36 -15.92
N LYS A 38 19.22 0.99 -15.06
CA LYS A 38 17.84 0.67 -15.43
C LYS A 38 16.83 1.71 -14.95
N GLU A 39 17.32 2.91 -14.63
CA GLU A 39 16.49 4.03 -14.24
C GLU A 39 15.41 4.30 -15.30
N ILE A 40 14.28 4.79 -14.86
CA ILE A 40 13.16 5.17 -15.72
C ILE A 40 13.48 6.54 -16.34
N THR A 41 13.58 6.59 -17.64
CA THR A 41 13.90 7.82 -18.40
C THR A 41 12.73 8.34 -19.21
N ASP A 42 11.70 7.53 -19.40
CA ASP A 42 10.47 7.88 -20.12
C ASP A 42 9.28 7.14 -19.47
N ILE A 43 8.09 7.72 -19.60
CA ILE A 43 6.87 7.09 -19.07
C ILE A 43 5.65 7.56 -19.86
N HIS A 44 4.71 6.63 -20.10
CA HIS A 44 3.42 6.89 -20.72
C HIS A 44 2.32 6.40 -19.80
N TYR A 45 1.33 7.26 -19.51
CA TYR A 45 0.16 6.83 -18.76
C TYR A 45 -0.69 5.88 -19.58
N LEU A 46 -1.21 4.89 -18.90
CA LEU A 46 -2.22 3.97 -19.40
C LEU A 46 -3.51 4.22 -18.61
N PRO A 47 -4.69 4.05 -19.24
CA PRO A 47 -5.94 4.21 -18.52
C PRO A 47 -6.01 3.24 -17.34
N PRO A 48 -6.26 3.71 -16.11
CA PRO A 48 -6.31 2.91 -14.90
C PRO A 48 -7.39 1.81 -14.96
N GLU A 49 -8.42 2.02 -15.79
CA GLU A 49 -9.53 1.07 -16.03
C GLU A 49 -9.16 -0.07 -17.00
N ARG A 50 -7.96 -0.06 -17.60
CA ARG A 50 -7.48 -1.10 -18.54
C ARG A 50 -6.80 -2.28 -17.85
N VAL A 51 -6.84 -2.39 -16.55
CA VAL A 51 -6.60 -3.67 -15.92
C VAL A 51 -7.66 -4.62 -16.47
N PRO A 52 -7.28 -5.67 -17.26
CA PRO A 52 -8.23 -6.41 -18.09
C PRO A 52 -9.46 -6.86 -17.33
N ARG A 53 -10.65 -6.46 -17.81
CA ARG A 53 -11.91 -6.96 -17.30
C ARG A 53 -12.09 -8.37 -17.85
N THR A 54 -12.18 -9.35 -16.99
CA THR A 54 -12.80 -10.64 -17.37
C THR A 54 -14.31 -10.42 -17.36
N GLU A 55 -15.07 -11.00 -18.30
CA GLU A 55 -16.53 -10.77 -18.42
C GLU A 55 -17.28 -11.00 -17.10
N ASP A 56 -16.78 -11.87 -16.21
CA ASP A 56 -17.30 -12.13 -14.86
C ASP A 56 -16.32 -11.70 -13.74
N GLY A 57 -15.32 -10.89 -14.06
CA GLY A 57 -14.23 -10.56 -13.13
C GLY A 57 -14.48 -9.30 -12.32
N LYS A 58 -13.99 -9.28 -11.08
CA LYS A 58 -13.99 -8.12 -10.21
C LYS A 58 -13.24 -6.97 -10.88
N ASP A 59 -13.89 -5.80 -11.00
CA ASP A 59 -13.24 -4.57 -11.45
C ASP A 59 -12.08 -4.21 -10.51
N SER A 60 -11.01 -3.77 -11.13
CA SER A 60 -9.81 -3.30 -10.42
C SER A 60 -9.41 -1.95 -11.01
N ILE A 61 -9.41 -0.93 -10.18
CA ILE A 61 -8.96 0.41 -10.51
C ILE A 61 -7.71 0.65 -9.67
N VAL A 62 -6.66 1.13 -10.32
CA VAL A 62 -5.41 1.56 -9.67
C VAL A 62 -5.29 3.08 -9.75
N ASP A 63 -4.57 3.71 -8.84
CA ASP A 63 -4.47 5.17 -8.82
C ASP A 63 -3.66 5.71 -10.00
N VAL A 64 -2.50 5.10 -10.27
CA VAL A 64 -1.66 5.44 -11.42
C VAL A 64 -1.17 4.16 -12.10
N TYR A 65 -1.36 4.08 -13.41
CA TYR A 65 -0.85 3.00 -14.24
C TYR A 65 -0.08 3.57 -15.43
N CYS A 66 1.16 3.13 -15.60
CA CYS A 66 2.04 3.67 -16.62
C CYS A 66 3.03 2.63 -17.16
N GLN A 67 3.62 2.94 -18.30
CA GLN A 67 4.53 2.06 -19.02
C GLN A 67 5.70 2.87 -19.61
N THR A 68 6.88 2.27 -19.66
CA THR A 68 8.05 2.79 -20.37
C THR A 68 8.07 2.36 -21.84
N ASN A 69 8.96 2.97 -22.64
CA ASN A 69 9.15 2.57 -24.04
C ASN A 69 9.65 1.12 -24.17
N ASP A 70 10.44 0.63 -23.22
CA ASP A 70 10.89 -0.78 -23.14
C ASP A 70 9.85 -1.74 -22.58
N LYS A 71 8.60 -1.26 -22.40
CA LYS A 71 7.40 -2.03 -22.02
C LYS A 71 7.35 -2.49 -20.55
N ARG A 72 8.27 -2.07 -19.69
CA ARG A 72 8.11 -2.28 -18.25
C ARG A 72 6.84 -1.58 -17.77
N GLN A 73 6.12 -2.20 -16.85
CA GLN A 73 4.81 -1.71 -16.38
C GLN A 73 4.87 -1.32 -14.92
N PHE A 74 4.26 -0.19 -14.58
CA PHE A 74 4.31 0.39 -13.25
C PHE A 74 2.90 0.71 -12.75
N ILE A 75 2.61 0.27 -11.54
CA ILE A 75 1.41 0.61 -10.79
C ILE A 75 1.85 1.42 -9.58
N VAL A 76 1.17 2.52 -9.29
CA VAL A 76 1.34 3.25 -8.04
C VAL A 76 -0.02 3.34 -7.36
N GLU A 77 -0.08 2.96 -6.08
CA GLU A 77 -1.28 3.03 -5.26
C GLU A 77 -1.01 3.79 -3.96
N MET A 78 -1.97 4.61 -3.54
CA MET A 78 -2.00 5.28 -2.25
C MET A 78 -3.14 4.71 -1.40
N GLN A 79 -2.81 4.07 -0.29
CA GLN A 79 -3.77 3.43 0.60
C GLN A 79 -3.77 4.11 1.97
N MET A 80 -4.92 4.65 2.38
CA MET A 80 -5.04 5.37 3.66
C MET A 80 -5.05 4.44 4.88
N TYR A 81 -5.58 3.24 4.75
CA TYR A 81 -5.65 2.25 5.83
C TYR A 81 -5.31 0.86 5.34
N TRP A 82 -4.64 0.11 6.20
CA TRP A 82 -4.39 -1.30 5.96
C TRP A 82 -5.69 -2.11 6.02
N SER A 83 -5.83 -3.05 5.09
CA SER A 83 -6.84 -4.10 5.14
C SER A 83 -6.19 -5.46 4.92
N THR A 84 -6.72 -6.49 5.57
CA THR A 84 -6.17 -7.86 5.48
C THR A 84 -6.09 -8.42 4.06
N ASN A 85 -6.90 -7.87 3.14
CA ASN A 85 -6.95 -8.31 1.73
C ASN A 85 -6.14 -7.39 0.80
N PHE A 86 -5.41 -6.41 1.34
CA PHE A 86 -4.70 -5.44 0.50
C PHE A 86 -3.57 -6.09 -0.30
N MET A 87 -2.75 -6.92 0.32
CA MET A 87 -1.67 -7.64 -0.39
C MET A 87 -2.22 -8.52 -1.53
N GLN A 88 -3.32 -9.24 -1.28
CA GLN A 88 -3.98 -10.05 -2.29
C GLN A 88 -4.52 -9.19 -3.43
N ARG A 89 -5.06 -7.99 -3.12
CA ARG A 89 -5.51 -7.03 -4.13
C ARG A 89 -4.34 -6.53 -4.98
N VAL A 90 -3.22 -6.17 -4.36
CA VAL A 90 -2.00 -5.75 -5.07
C VAL A 90 -1.48 -6.86 -5.98
N LEU A 91 -1.39 -8.09 -5.48
CA LEU A 91 -0.97 -9.23 -6.29
C LEU A 91 -1.94 -9.50 -7.44
N PHE A 92 -3.24 -9.43 -7.20
CA PHE A 92 -4.28 -9.60 -8.22
C PHE A 92 -4.18 -8.54 -9.32
N ASN A 93 -4.03 -7.24 -8.94
CA ASN A 93 -3.88 -6.13 -9.88
C ASN A 93 -2.61 -6.28 -10.73
N SER A 94 -1.49 -6.58 -10.08
CA SER A 94 -0.21 -6.83 -10.77
C SER A 94 -0.29 -8.03 -11.72
N SER A 95 -0.99 -9.10 -11.32
CA SER A 95 -1.19 -10.29 -12.18
C SER A 95 -2.04 -9.96 -13.40
N LYS A 96 -3.11 -9.17 -13.25
CA LYS A 96 -3.92 -8.72 -14.40
C LYS A 96 -3.08 -7.91 -15.40
N VAL A 97 -2.24 -7.02 -14.90
CA VAL A 97 -1.32 -6.24 -15.73
C VAL A 97 -0.32 -7.16 -16.42
N TYR A 98 0.26 -8.12 -15.70
CA TYR A 98 1.23 -9.07 -16.25
C TYR A 98 0.63 -9.93 -17.39
N VAL A 99 -0.51 -10.57 -17.16
CA VAL A 99 -1.16 -11.41 -18.19
C VAL A 99 -1.72 -10.60 -19.35
N GLY A 100 -2.12 -9.33 -19.09
CA GLY A 100 -2.63 -8.42 -20.12
C GLY A 100 -1.60 -7.95 -21.14
N GLN A 101 -0.31 -8.23 -20.93
CA GLN A 101 0.76 -7.85 -21.87
C GLN A 101 0.74 -8.67 -23.16
N LEU A 102 0.21 -9.90 -23.12
CA LEU A 102 0.23 -10.81 -24.26
C LEU A 102 -1.16 -11.01 -24.85
N LYS A 103 -1.19 -11.09 -26.17
CA LYS A 103 -2.34 -11.59 -26.94
C LYS A 103 -2.15 -13.07 -27.25
N GLN A 104 -3.25 -13.73 -27.63
CA GLN A 104 -3.21 -15.13 -28.06
C GLN A 104 -2.18 -15.34 -29.20
N GLY A 105 -1.28 -16.31 -29.03
CA GLY A 105 -0.24 -16.66 -29.98
C GLY A 105 1.06 -15.86 -29.84
N GLU A 106 1.14 -14.88 -28.95
CA GLU A 106 2.40 -14.18 -28.68
C GLU A 106 3.33 -14.99 -27.75
N PRO A 107 4.65 -14.94 -27.98
CA PRO A 107 5.62 -15.69 -27.18
C PRO A 107 5.78 -15.07 -25.78
N PHE A 108 5.92 -15.92 -24.75
CA PHE A 108 6.15 -15.49 -23.36
C PHE A 108 7.42 -14.65 -23.15
N SER A 109 8.38 -14.73 -24.08
CA SER A 109 9.61 -13.89 -24.04
C SER A 109 9.36 -12.40 -24.19
N LYS A 110 8.15 -11.99 -24.56
CA LYS A 110 7.75 -10.56 -24.60
C LYS A 110 7.29 -10.02 -23.27
N LEU A 111 7.01 -10.89 -22.28
CA LEU A 111 6.59 -10.45 -20.96
C LEU A 111 7.69 -9.60 -20.31
N GLN A 112 7.29 -8.48 -19.75
CA GLN A 112 8.14 -7.58 -18.98
C GLN A 112 7.71 -7.59 -17.52
N PRO A 113 8.64 -7.30 -16.59
CA PRO A 113 8.29 -7.20 -15.17
C PRO A 113 7.22 -6.14 -14.91
N VAL A 114 6.41 -6.40 -13.89
CA VAL A 114 5.45 -5.45 -13.33
C VAL A 114 5.98 -4.96 -11.98
N TYR A 115 6.10 -3.65 -11.85
CA TYR A 115 6.50 -2.98 -10.62
C TYR A 115 5.26 -2.35 -9.99
N SER A 116 4.98 -2.69 -8.74
CA SER A 116 3.90 -2.09 -7.96
C SER A 116 4.48 -1.38 -6.75
N LEU A 117 4.32 -0.05 -6.70
CA LEU A 117 4.65 0.79 -5.56
C LEU A 117 3.38 1.10 -4.78
N ASN A 118 3.31 0.64 -3.55
CA ASN A 118 2.16 0.79 -2.68
C ASN A 118 2.55 1.63 -1.47
N LEU A 119 2.04 2.85 -1.41
CA LEU A 119 2.24 3.80 -0.33
C LEU A 119 1.09 3.63 0.67
N ILE A 120 1.37 3.38 1.93
CA ILE A 120 0.36 3.04 2.93
C ILE A 120 0.47 4.02 4.11
N ASP A 121 -0.58 4.82 4.34
CA ASP A 121 -0.65 5.72 5.50
C ASP A 121 -1.12 4.98 6.76
N ASP A 122 -0.58 3.77 6.95
CA ASP A 122 -0.87 2.91 8.10
C ASP A 122 0.32 2.01 8.43
N VAL A 123 0.17 1.17 9.47
CA VAL A 123 1.14 0.15 9.88
C VAL A 123 0.52 -1.23 9.71
N PHE A 124 1.12 -2.09 8.87
CA PHE A 124 0.65 -3.45 8.66
C PHE A 124 1.59 -4.52 9.22
N GLU A 125 2.88 -4.20 9.42
CA GLU A 125 3.85 -5.08 10.05
C GLU A 125 4.37 -4.50 11.38
N PRO A 126 3.55 -4.46 12.45
CA PRO A 126 3.90 -3.78 13.69
C PRO A 126 5.12 -4.37 14.41
N LYS A 127 5.52 -5.59 14.08
CA LYS A 127 6.68 -6.28 14.67
C LYS A 127 7.99 -5.95 13.96
N MET A 128 7.95 -5.37 12.77
CA MET A 128 9.12 -4.94 12.01
C MET A 128 9.35 -3.44 12.23
N GLU A 129 10.61 -3.01 12.37
CA GLU A 129 10.94 -1.59 12.49
C GLU A 129 11.03 -0.89 11.13
N GLU A 130 11.30 -1.66 10.08
CA GLU A 130 11.43 -1.18 8.73
C GLU A 130 10.09 -0.62 8.21
N TYR A 131 10.19 0.48 7.46
CA TYR A 131 9.04 1.09 6.79
C TYR A 131 8.93 0.68 5.33
N TYR A 132 9.97 0.03 4.76
CA TYR A 132 10.10 -0.32 3.36
C TYR A 132 10.19 -1.84 3.22
N HIS A 133 9.24 -2.43 2.50
CA HIS A 133 9.15 -3.88 2.28
C HIS A 133 9.16 -4.16 0.78
N TYR A 134 10.08 -5.02 0.34
CA TYR A 134 10.19 -5.42 -1.05
C TYR A 134 9.98 -6.92 -1.19
N TYR A 135 9.03 -7.29 -2.05
CA TYR A 135 8.69 -8.67 -2.35
C TYR A 135 8.92 -8.97 -3.83
N HIS A 136 9.55 -10.10 -4.11
CA HIS A 136 9.77 -10.65 -5.44
C HIS A 136 9.84 -12.17 -5.40
N LEU A 137 9.79 -12.83 -6.55
CA LEU A 137 9.77 -14.29 -6.63
C LEU A 137 11.19 -14.86 -6.63
N VAL A 138 11.52 -15.63 -5.60
CA VAL A 138 12.83 -16.27 -5.46
C VAL A 138 12.67 -17.76 -5.15
N HIS A 139 13.70 -18.54 -5.43
CA HIS A 139 13.79 -19.92 -4.99
C HIS A 139 14.00 -19.95 -3.45
N ASP A 140 13.25 -20.78 -2.73
CA ASP A 140 13.24 -20.81 -1.26
C ASP A 140 14.61 -21.05 -0.61
N LYS A 141 15.44 -21.91 -1.23
CA LYS A 141 16.80 -22.26 -0.74
C LYS A 141 17.93 -21.46 -1.40
N TYR A 142 17.69 -20.96 -2.62
CA TYR A 142 18.68 -20.27 -3.44
C TYR A 142 18.11 -18.90 -3.82
N THR A 143 18.09 -17.98 -2.87
CA THR A 143 17.42 -16.69 -2.99
C THR A 143 18.02 -15.76 -4.07
N GLU A 144 19.22 -16.08 -4.54
CA GLU A 144 19.85 -15.43 -5.71
C GLU A 144 19.19 -15.84 -7.06
N LYS A 145 18.41 -16.94 -7.06
CA LYS A 145 17.64 -17.39 -8.24
C LYS A 145 16.27 -16.72 -8.24
N VAL A 146 16.16 -15.68 -9.05
CA VAL A 146 14.97 -14.85 -9.18
C VAL A 146 14.18 -15.25 -10.43
N ILE A 147 12.85 -15.30 -10.33
CA ILE A 147 11.94 -15.26 -11.48
C ILE A 147 11.52 -13.81 -11.65
N ASP A 148 12.07 -13.15 -12.66
CA ASP A 148 11.78 -11.75 -12.93
C ASP A 148 10.37 -11.58 -13.52
N GLY A 149 9.44 -11.12 -12.70
CA GLY A 149 8.03 -10.99 -13.11
C GLY A 149 7.28 -9.97 -12.26
N PHE A 150 7.43 -10.05 -10.94
CA PHE A 150 6.75 -9.14 -10.00
C PHE A 150 7.74 -8.51 -9.04
N HIS A 151 7.67 -7.18 -8.93
CA HIS A 151 8.37 -6.37 -7.95
C HIS A 151 7.33 -5.58 -7.16
N LEU A 152 6.99 -6.06 -5.96
CA LEU A 152 5.97 -5.44 -5.11
C LEU A 152 6.64 -4.71 -3.96
N VAL A 153 6.51 -3.39 -3.94
CA VAL A 153 7.06 -2.53 -2.90
C VAL A 153 5.91 -1.98 -2.06
N PHE A 154 6.04 -2.10 -0.73
CA PHE A 154 5.12 -1.53 0.24
C PHE A 154 5.88 -0.58 1.14
N VAL A 155 5.35 0.63 1.34
CA VAL A 155 5.97 1.66 2.17
C VAL A 155 4.99 2.09 3.25
N GLU A 156 5.31 1.81 4.53
CA GLU A 156 4.53 2.21 5.69
C GLU A 156 4.88 3.65 6.09
N LEU A 157 4.14 4.62 5.58
CA LEU A 157 4.45 6.05 5.77
C LEU A 157 4.49 6.46 7.24
N LYS A 158 3.66 5.86 8.10
CA LYS A 158 3.64 6.14 9.55
C LYS A 158 4.89 5.69 10.30
N LYS A 159 5.65 4.74 9.75
CA LYS A 159 6.93 4.30 10.33
C LYS A 159 8.11 5.12 9.83
N PHE A 160 7.94 5.85 8.73
CA PHE A 160 9.01 6.65 8.19
C PHE A 160 9.41 7.77 9.18
N LYS A 161 10.69 7.80 9.51
CA LYS A 161 11.29 8.89 10.30
C LYS A 161 12.50 9.40 9.51
N PRO A 162 12.55 10.68 9.18
CA PRO A 162 13.70 11.24 8.48
C PRO A 162 14.94 11.08 9.36
N LYS A 163 15.79 10.14 9.00
CA LYS A 163 17.17 10.04 9.50
C LYS A 163 18.02 10.92 8.61
N THR A 164 19.13 11.46 9.15
CA THR A 164 20.08 12.31 8.44
C THR A 164 20.28 11.90 6.99
N MET A 165 20.29 12.87 6.08
CA MET A 165 20.41 12.70 4.63
C MET A 165 21.54 11.72 4.28
N SER A 166 21.18 10.49 3.97
CA SER A 166 22.07 9.45 3.46
C SER A 166 21.96 9.37 1.94
N GLU A 167 22.62 8.40 1.35
CA GLU A 167 22.79 8.16 -0.09
C GLU A 167 21.51 8.15 -0.96
N ARG A 168 20.31 8.09 -0.35
CA ARG A 168 19.00 8.08 -1.04
C ARG A 168 18.22 9.38 -0.82
N LYS A 169 18.84 10.53 -1.10
CA LYS A 169 18.25 11.85 -0.90
C LYS A 169 16.83 11.99 -1.46
N MET A 170 16.59 11.57 -2.71
CA MET A 170 15.26 11.70 -3.34
C MET A 170 14.19 10.83 -2.67
N GLN A 171 14.53 9.62 -2.20
CA GLN A 171 13.60 8.79 -1.42
C GLN A 171 13.15 9.52 -0.16
N VAL A 172 14.10 10.10 0.58
CA VAL A 172 13.80 10.87 1.80
C VAL A 172 12.93 12.08 1.50
N LEU A 173 13.23 12.84 0.44
CA LEU A 173 12.46 14.03 0.07
C LEU A 173 11.02 13.69 -0.34
N TRP A 174 10.79 12.63 -1.14
CA TRP A 174 9.44 12.18 -1.48
C TRP A 174 8.67 11.71 -0.26
N LEU A 175 9.29 10.93 0.63
CA LEU A 175 8.61 10.47 1.85
C LEU A 175 8.32 11.61 2.82
N ARG A 176 9.21 12.59 2.95
CA ARG A 176 8.96 13.81 3.72
C ARG A 176 7.80 14.63 3.12
N PHE A 177 7.79 14.82 1.80
CA PHE A 177 6.67 15.48 1.13
C PHE A 177 5.33 14.80 1.45
N LEU A 178 5.25 13.47 1.36
CA LEU A 178 4.04 12.72 1.62
C LEU A 178 3.62 12.70 3.11
N THR A 179 4.56 12.87 4.04
CA THR A 179 4.28 12.77 5.48
C THR A 179 4.23 14.11 6.20
N GLU A 180 4.94 15.14 5.72
CA GLU A 180 5.04 16.42 6.38
C GLU A 180 4.09 17.48 5.80
N ILE A 181 3.70 17.37 4.51
CA ILE A 181 2.77 18.32 3.87
C ILE A 181 1.32 17.87 4.06
N ASN A 182 0.49 18.75 4.62
CA ASN A 182 -0.93 18.50 4.86
C ASN A 182 -1.67 19.83 5.14
N ALA A 183 -2.97 19.76 5.45
CA ALA A 183 -3.82 20.92 5.71
C ALA A 183 -3.38 21.78 6.91
N TYR A 184 -2.52 21.28 7.79
CA TYR A 184 -2.00 21.98 8.97
C TYR A 184 -0.58 22.52 8.76
N THR A 185 -0.02 22.38 7.57
CA THR A 185 1.32 22.88 7.25
C THR A 185 1.29 24.40 7.17
N GLU A 186 1.94 25.04 8.12
CA GLU A 186 2.07 26.51 8.16
C GLU A 186 3.29 26.97 7.38
N GLU A 187 4.39 26.24 7.47
CA GLU A 187 5.66 26.56 6.84
C GLU A 187 6.27 25.30 6.21
N VAL A 188 6.66 25.39 4.95
CA VAL A 188 7.28 24.27 4.22
C VAL A 188 8.79 24.28 4.50
N PRO A 189 9.39 23.13 4.89
CA PRO A 189 10.82 23.03 5.08
C PRO A 189 11.63 23.44 3.85
N GLN A 190 12.64 24.28 4.01
CA GLN A 190 13.44 24.83 2.91
C GLN A 190 14.09 23.71 2.06
N GLU A 191 14.50 22.61 2.66
CA GLU A 191 15.07 21.45 1.96
C GLU A 191 14.13 20.83 0.93
N LEU A 192 12.81 20.89 1.16
CA LEU A 192 11.79 20.44 0.21
C LEU A 192 11.63 21.44 -0.94
N LEU A 193 11.71 22.73 -0.62
CA LEU A 193 11.62 23.82 -1.62
C LEU A 193 12.85 23.91 -2.52
N ASP A 194 14.02 23.53 -2.03
CA ASP A 194 15.27 23.54 -2.78
C ASP A 194 15.35 22.49 -3.88
N ASN A 195 14.51 21.44 -3.79
CA ASN A 195 14.44 20.41 -4.84
C ASN A 195 13.35 20.77 -5.86
N PRO A 196 13.67 20.85 -7.16
CA PRO A 196 12.72 21.31 -8.19
C PRO A 196 11.47 20.42 -8.32
N GLU A 197 11.62 19.08 -8.27
CA GLU A 197 10.49 18.14 -8.40
C GLU A 197 9.57 18.24 -7.18
N ILE A 198 10.15 18.26 -5.98
CA ILE A 198 9.38 18.36 -4.73
C ILE A 198 8.69 19.72 -4.65
N ASN A 199 9.38 20.80 -4.98
CA ASN A 199 8.79 22.14 -5.03
C ASN A 199 7.62 22.21 -6.01
N LYS A 200 7.76 21.61 -7.20
CA LYS A 200 6.66 21.48 -8.15
C LYS A 200 5.48 20.72 -7.54
N ALA A 201 5.72 19.59 -6.87
CA ALA A 201 4.68 18.81 -6.21
C ALA A 201 3.97 19.61 -5.10
N ILE A 202 4.72 20.39 -4.29
CA ILE A 202 4.17 21.27 -3.25
C ILE A 202 3.22 22.30 -3.85
N ARG A 203 3.59 22.95 -4.95
CA ARG A 203 2.71 23.90 -5.63
C ARG A 203 1.42 23.28 -6.16
N LEU A 204 1.47 22.02 -6.56
CA LEU A 204 0.29 21.28 -7.03
C LEU A 204 -0.70 20.95 -5.90
N VAL A 205 -0.28 20.97 -4.64
CA VAL A 205 -1.17 20.76 -3.48
C VAL A 205 -1.58 22.06 -2.78
N GLU A 206 -1.21 23.24 -3.31
CA GLU A 206 -1.76 24.51 -2.81
C GLU A 206 -3.28 24.55 -3.05
N GLU A 207 -4.05 24.88 -2.01
CA GLU A 207 -5.52 24.95 -2.08
C GLU A 207 -6.00 25.89 -3.21
N SER A 208 -5.26 26.97 -3.44
CA SER A 208 -5.53 27.95 -4.50
C SER A 208 -5.47 27.38 -5.93
N ALA A 209 -4.86 26.21 -6.11
CA ALA A 209 -4.78 25.52 -7.40
C ALA A 209 -6.01 24.65 -7.71
N TYR A 210 -7.06 24.69 -6.85
CA TYR A 210 -8.25 23.85 -6.97
C TYR A 210 -9.53 24.67 -7.09
N THR A 211 -10.48 24.17 -7.88
CA THR A 211 -11.83 24.72 -7.94
C THR A 211 -12.62 24.38 -6.68
N ARG A 212 -13.70 25.13 -6.45
CA ARG A 212 -14.61 24.87 -5.32
C ARG A 212 -15.22 23.46 -5.38
N GLU A 213 -15.52 22.97 -6.58
CA GLU A 213 -16.05 21.62 -6.80
C GLU A 213 -15.01 20.53 -6.43
N GLN A 214 -13.76 20.74 -6.82
CA GLN A 214 -12.66 19.85 -6.46
C GLN A 214 -12.42 19.81 -4.94
N LEU A 215 -12.49 20.97 -4.26
CA LEU A 215 -12.38 21.05 -2.80
C LEU A 215 -13.53 20.33 -2.10
N LEU A 216 -14.75 20.41 -2.61
CA LEU A 216 -15.86 19.62 -2.08
C LEU A 216 -15.61 18.12 -2.24
N GLY A 217 -15.08 17.68 -3.38
CA GLY A 217 -14.68 16.28 -3.59
C GLY A 217 -13.59 15.82 -2.62
N TYR A 218 -12.64 16.70 -2.32
CA TYR A 218 -11.59 16.45 -1.32
C TYR A 218 -12.17 16.29 0.09
N ASP A 219 -13.12 17.12 0.50
CA ASP A 219 -13.79 17.00 1.80
C ASP A 219 -14.58 15.70 1.91
N LEU A 220 -15.31 15.31 0.86
CA LEU A 220 -16.05 14.04 0.80
C LEU A 220 -15.12 12.81 0.85
N PHE A 221 -13.93 12.91 0.28
CA PHE A 221 -12.90 11.87 0.42
C PHE A 221 -12.51 11.68 1.88
N TRP A 222 -12.20 12.78 2.61
CA TRP A 222 -11.82 12.69 4.02
C TRP A 222 -12.96 12.23 4.92
N ASP A 223 -14.22 12.57 4.60
CA ASP A 223 -15.39 12.04 5.31
C ASP A 223 -15.53 10.53 5.15
N ARG A 224 -15.24 9.99 3.96
CA ARG A 224 -15.19 8.55 3.70
C ARG A 224 -14.06 7.89 4.48
N VAL A 225 -12.87 8.45 4.39
CA VAL A 225 -11.67 7.97 5.08
C VAL A 225 -11.91 7.88 6.59
N ARG A 226 -12.57 8.88 7.21
CA ARG A 226 -12.93 8.84 8.63
C ARG A 226 -13.91 7.70 8.95
N ARG A 227 -14.97 7.54 8.17
CA ARG A 227 -15.96 6.46 8.37
C ARG A 227 -15.35 5.06 8.21
N ASP A 228 -14.50 4.88 7.21
CA ASP A 228 -13.82 3.61 6.97
C ASP A 228 -12.89 3.27 8.13
N LYS A 229 -12.21 4.27 8.69
CA LYS A 229 -11.37 4.12 9.88
C LYS A 229 -12.18 3.68 11.09
N ASP A 230 -13.27 4.39 11.40
CA ASP A 230 -14.14 4.06 12.54
C ASP A 230 -14.63 2.63 12.45
N THR A 231 -15.12 2.21 11.28
CA THR A 231 -15.55 0.82 11.02
C THR A 231 -14.42 -0.19 11.20
N SER A 232 -13.23 0.13 10.71
CA SER A 232 -12.04 -0.75 10.85
C SER A 232 -11.60 -0.87 12.32
N ASP A 233 -11.62 0.23 13.06
CA ASP A 233 -11.27 0.25 14.48
C ASP A 233 -12.28 -0.53 15.34
N GLU A 234 -13.58 -0.41 15.03
CA GLU A 234 -14.63 -1.21 15.68
C GLU A 234 -14.45 -2.71 15.40
N LEU A 235 -14.19 -3.08 14.16
CA LEU A 235 -13.95 -4.47 13.78
C LEU A 235 -12.70 -5.05 14.47
N ARG A 236 -11.65 -4.25 14.57
CA ARG A 236 -10.42 -4.64 15.31
C ARG A 236 -10.72 -4.89 16.77
N LYS A 237 -11.40 -3.97 17.47
CA LYS A 237 -11.80 -4.11 18.86
C LYS A 237 -12.65 -5.36 19.08
N MET A 238 -13.58 -5.62 18.17
CA MET A 238 -14.42 -6.82 18.24
C MET A 238 -13.60 -8.10 18.07
N LYS A 239 -12.66 -8.15 17.15
CA LYS A 239 -11.73 -9.30 16.99
C LYS A 239 -10.85 -9.51 18.21
N GLU A 240 -10.31 -8.45 18.81
CA GLU A 240 -9.52 -8.52 20.03
C GLU A 240 -10.36 -9.06 21.22
N GLN A 241 -11.61 -8.63 21.32
CA GLN A 241 -12.55 -9.14 22.33
C GLN A 241 -12.85 -10.62 22.13
N ILE A 242 -13.12 -11.06 20.90
CA ILE A 242 -13.34 -12.47 20.56
C ILE A 242 -12.11 -13.30 20.93
N ALA A 243 -10.92 -12.88 20.51
CA ALA A 243 -9.67 -13.59 20.83
C ALA A 243 -9.43 -13.71 22.35
N LYS A 244 -9.75 -12.65 23.11
CA LYS A 244 -9.67 -12.67 24.57
C LYS A 244 -10.63 -13.68 25.19
N LEU A 245 -11.89 -13.69 24.75
CA LEU A 245 -12.89 -14.63 25.22
C LEU A 245 -12.54 -16.09 24.86
N GLU A 246 -12.00 -16.33 23.68
CA GLU A 246 -11.52 -17.66 23.27
C GLU A 246 -10.34 -18.11 24.12
N HIS A 247 -9.41 -17.22 24.43
CA HIS A 247 -8.31 -17.51 25.36
C HIS A 247 -8.81 -17.83 26.76
N GLU A 248 -9.71 -17.03 27.32
CA GLU A 248 -10.31 -17.28 28.65
C GLU A 248 -11.06 -18.62 28.70
N LYS A 249 -11.81 -18.97 27.65
CA LYS A 249 -12.47 -20.27 27.50
C LYS A 249 -11.46 -21.44 27.52
N THR A 250 -10.37 -21.27 26.78
CA THR A 250 -9.31 -22.28 26.66
C THR A 250 -8.60 -22.47 27.98
N GLU A 251 -8.27 -21.42 28.70
CA GLU A 251 -7.64 -21.50 30.02
C GLU A 251 -8.59 -22.13 31.06
N THR A 252 -9.89 -21.76 31.01
CA THR A 252 -10.91 -22.39 31.88
C THR A 252 -11.01 -23.90 31.60
N ALA A 253 -11.05 -24.33 30.35
CA ALA A 253 -11.08 -25.73 29.96
C ALA A 253 -9.82 -26.48 30.44
N ARG A 254 -8.65 -25.89 30.33
CA ARG A 254 -7.37 -26.44 30.79
C ARG A 254 -7.40 -26.66 32.32
N GLN A 255 -7.89 -25.66 33.06
CA GLN A 255 -8.02 -25.78 34.53
C GLN A 255 -9.01 -26.89 34.91
N MET A 256 -10.20 -26.93 34.29
CA MET A 256 -11.20 -27.97 34.52
C MET A 256 -10.65 -29.38 34.22
N LYS A 257 -9.86 -29.53 33.15
CA LYS A 257 -9.20 -30.80 32.80
C LYS A 257 -8.18 -31.20 33.87
N THR A 258 -7.40 -30.25 34.39
CA THR A 258 -6.43 -30.47 35.49
C THR A 258 -7.14 -30.87 36.79
N ASP A 259 -8.31 -30.28 37.07
CA ASP A 259 -9.13 -30.58 38.26
C ASP A 259 -9.89 -31.91 38.14
N GLY A 260 -9.71 -32.67 37.04
CA GLY A 260 -10.30 -34.00 36.83
C GLY A 260 -11.78 -33.99 36.44
N ILE A 261 -12.30 -32.86 35.93
CA ILE A 261 -13.67 -32.76 35.45
C ILE A 261 -13.81 -33.53 34.12
N SER A 262 -14.93 -34.24 33.95
CA SER A 262 -15.17 -35.01 32.73
C SER A 262 -15.25 -34.15 31.50
N VAL A 263 -14.75 -34.69 30.36
CA VAL A 263 -14.73 -33.97 29.08
C VAL A 263 -16.12 -33.47 28.67
N ASP A 264 -17.18 -34.26 28.87
CA ASP A 264 -18.58 -33.88 28.58
C ASP A 264 -19.03 -32.62 29.33
N LEU A 265 -18.62 -32.49 30.61
CA LEU A 265 -18.90 -31.31 31.40
C LEU A 265 -18.10 -30.11 30.94
N ILE A 266 -16.82 -30.30 30.56
CA ILE A 266 -15.99 -29.24 30.02
C ILE A 266 -16.59 -28.71 28.71
N VAL A 267 -17.00 -29.59 27.80
CA VAL A 267 -17.75 -29.23 26.55
C VAL A 267 -18.96 -28.38 26.87
N LYS A 268 -19.78 -28.86 27.85
CA LYS A 268 -21.03 -28.18 28.22
C LYS A 268 -20.81 -26.76 28.76
N TYR A 269 -19.78 -26.53 29.54
CA TYR A 269 -19.52 -25.24 30.18
C TYR A 269 -18.69 -24.28 29.33
N THR A 270 -17.77 -24.79 28.50
CA THR A 270 -16.88 -23.97 27.71
C THR A 270 -17.32 -23.81 26.26
N GLY A 271 -18.13 -24.77 25.74
CA GLY A 271 -18.52 -24.81 24.34
C GLY A 271 -17.37 -25.17 23.38
N LEU A 272 -16.23 -25.66 23.89
CA LEU A 272 -15.15 -26.20 23.09
C LEU A 272 -15.49 -27.61 22.62
N THR A 273 -14.94 -28.02 21.45
CA THR A 273 -15.11 -29.41 20.97
C THR A 273 -14.26 -30.38 21.75
N ILE A 274 -14.61 -31.66 21.70
CA ILE A 274 -13.85 -32.73 22.37
C ILE A 274 -12.39 -32.72 21.87
N GLU A 275 -12.18 -32.58 20.56
CA GLU A 275 -10.83 -32.53 19.99
C GLU A 275 -10.02 -31.33 20.49
N GLN A 276 -10.66 -30.17 20.66
CA GLN A 276 -10.01 -28.99 21.25
C GLN A 276 -9.61 -29.22 22.72
N ILE A 277 -10.47 -29.89 23.51
CA ILE A 277 -10.19 -30.18 24.91
C ILE A 277 -9.12 -31.26 25.04
N GLU A 278 -9.11 -32.27 24.18
CA GLU A 278 -8.07 -33.31 24.17
C GLU A 278 -6.68 -32.75 23.85
N ALA A 279 -6.62 -31.73 22.98
CA ALA A 279 -5.39 -31.05 22.58
C ALA A 279 -4.83 -30.07 23.64
N LEU A 280 -5.58 -29.77 24.73
CA LEU A 280 -5.13 -28.95 25.86
C LEU A 280 -4.27 -29.75 26.84
#